data_42cbc4d2d91392d45a09347bcaced3c1
#
_entry.id   42cbc4d2d91392d45a09347bcaced3c1
#
_cell.length_a   1.000
_cell.length_b   1.000
_cell.length_c   1.000
_cell.angle_alpha   90.00
_cell.angle_beta   90.00
_cell.angle_gamma   90.00
#
_symmetry.space_group_name_H-M   'P 1'
#
loop_
_entity.id
_entity.type
_entity.pdbx_description
1 polymer ?
#
loop_
_entity_poly.entity_id
_entity_poly.type
_entity_poly.pdbx_seq_one_letter_code
_entity_poly.pdbx_strand_id
1 'polypeptide(L)'
;MKYRHYAPKAKLTIVEGSLKEEVFAIRQLAYEKSRQGVQVGIIGTNETVEFYTHGLVKNIGSRENEKTIARNLYRILREFDEEDVSEIYSESFAIQGIGNAIMNRLEKAAGHCRIPASVLTKEQKYRKIVFVSNTDTCRGPVAAEIFRHQSLDQEYWIESKGMVVLFPEP
;
A
#
# COMPACT_ATOMS: atom_id res chain seq x y z
N MET A 1 -3.18 37.94 1.61
CA MET A 1 -3.43 36.85 0.64
C MET A 1 -3.79 35.60 1.45
N LYS A 2 -5.03 35.12 1.40
CA LYS A 2 -5.39 33.81 1.97
C LYS A 2 -4.81 32.74 1.04
N TYR A 3 -3.80 32.02 1.49
CA TYR A 3 -3.36 30.81 0.81
C TYR A 3 -4.53 29.82 0.81
N ARG A 4 -5.19 29.71 -0.33
CA ARG A 4 -6.19 28.66 -0.54
C ARG A 4 -5.42 27.36 -0.60
N HIS A 5 -5.54 26.52 0.44
CA HIS A 5 -5.00 25.16 0.39
C HIS A 5 -5.71 24.43 -0.74
N TYR A 6 -4.94 23.84 -1.62
CA TYR A 6 -5.47 23.03 -2.70
C TYR A 6 -5.99 21.72 -2.11
N ALA A 7 -7.24 21.43 -2.33
CA ALA A 7 -7.84 20.14 -2.07
C ALA A 7 -8.23 19.53 -3.42
N PRO A 8 -7.86 18.28 -3.72
CA PRO A 8 -8.27 17.61 -4.94
C PRO A 8 -9.79 17.43 -4.96
N LYS A 9 -10.35 17.25 -6.16
CA LYS A 9 -11.78 16.93 -6.34
C LYS A 9 -12.08 15.54 -5.79
N ALA A 10 -11.15 14.61 -5.98
CA ALA A 10 -11.21 13.25 -5.46
C ALA A 10 -11.16 13.23 -3.93
N LYS A 11 -11.84 12.26 -3.33
CA LYS A 11 -11.74 12.01 -1.90
C LYS A 11 -10.36 11.43 -1.57
N LEU A 12 -9.51 12.22 -0.94
CA LEU A 12 -8.20 11.78 -0.48
C LEU A 12 -8.29 11.19 0.92
N THR A 13 -7.72 10.01 1.11
CA THR A 13 -7.63 9.31 2.40
C THR A 13 -6.17 8.96 2.69
N ILE A 14 -5.68 9.31 3.87
CA ILE A 14 -4.34 8.95 4.35
C ILE A 14 -4.45 7.66 5.13
N VAL A 15 -3.63 6.67 4.78
CA VAL A 15 -3.52 5.39 5.50
C VAL A 15 -2.30 5.45 6.40
N GLU A 16 -2.50 5.21 7.70
CA GLU A 16 -1.46 5.35 8.73
C GLU A 16 -1.09 4.01 9.36
N GLY A 17 0.20 3.73 9.44
CA GLY A 17 0.72 2.50 10.05
C GLY A 17 2.22 2.34 9.83
N SER A 18 2.71 1.13 9.98
CA SER A 18 4.02 0.80 9.45
C SER A 18 3.96 0.73 7.92
N LEU A 19 5.07 0.98 7.24
CA LEU A 19 5.11 1.00 5.77
C LEU A 19 4.51 -0.26 5.13
N LYS A 20 4.77 -1.42 5.73
CA LYS A 20 4.20 -2.69 5.26
C LYS A 20 2.68 -2.76 5.43
N GLU A 21 2.17 -2.27 6.55
CA GLU A 21 0.73 -2.23 6.82
C GLU A 21 0.03 -1.23 5.90
N GLU A 22 0.62 -0.05 5.68
CA GLU A 22 0.10 0.96 4.77
C GLU A 22 -0.03 0.42 3.35
N VAL A 23 1.06 -0.17 2.82
CA VAL A 23 1.08 -0.78 1.47
C VAL A 23 0.01 -1.85 1.35
N PHE A 24 -0.08 -2.74 2.34
CA PHE A 24 -1.08 -3.78 2.34
C PHE A 24 -2.51 -3.21 2.34
N ALA A 25 -2.80 -2.29 3.25
CA ALA A 25 -4.13 -1.69 3.40
C ALA A 25 -4.54 -0.90 2.13
N ILE A 26 -3.63 -0.11 1.57
CA ILE A 26 -3.89 0.64 0.33
C ILE A 26 -4.18 -0.30 -0.84
N ARG A 27 -3.43 -1.40 -0.97
CA ARG A 27 -3.68 -2.40 -2.02
C ARG A 27 -5.08 -2.98 -1.91
N GLN A 28 -5.52 -3.33 -0.70
CA GLN A 28 -6.85 -3.89 -0.47
C GLN A 28 -7.94 -2.88 -0.82
N LEU A 29 -7.82 -1.64 -0.33
CA LEU A 29 -8.77 -0.57 -0.65
C LEU A 29 -8.85 -0.32 -2.16
N ALA A 30 -7.70 -0.25 -2.82
CA ALA A 30 -7.64 -0.03 -4.26
C ALA A 30 -8.28 -1.17 -5.04
N TYR A 31 -8.01 -2.41 -4.65
CA TYR A 31 -8.60 -3.60 -5.26
C TYR A 31 -10.13 -3.61 -5.12
N GLU A 32 -10.63 -3.42 -3.89
CA GLU A 32 -12.07 -3.42 -3.62
C GLU A 32 -12.80 -2.32 -4.40
N LYS A 33 -12.24 -1.12 -4.42
CA LYS A 33 -12.81 0.03 -5.14
C LYS A 33 -12.76 -0.15 -6.64
N SER A 34 -11.66 -0.67 -7.17
CA SER A 34 -11.53 -0.95 -8.61
C SER A 34 -12.56 -1.99 -9.06
N ARG A 35 -12.85 -3.00 -8.25
CA ARG A 35 -13.92 -3.97 -8.54
C ARG A 35 -15.31 -3.36 -8.56
N GLN A 36 -15.52 -2.25 -7.84
CA GLN A 36 -16.77 -1.48 -7.86
C GLN A 36 -16.84 -0.49 -9.03
N GLY A 37 -15.83 -0.47 -9.90
CA GLY A 37 -15.74 0.45 -11.03
C GLY A 37 -15.30 1.86 -10.64
N VAL A 38 -14.78 2.07 -9.44
CA VAL A 38 -14.29 3.37 -8.96
C VAL A 38 -12.88 3.61 -9.50
N GLN A 39 -12.65 4.78 -10.08
CA GLN A 39 -11.32 5.24 -10.50
C GLN A 39 -10.49 5.62 -9.27
N VAL A 40 -9.49 4.81 -8.95
CA VAL A 40 -8.65 4.97 -7.76
C VAL A 40 -7.29 5.52 -8.13
N GLY A 41 -6.84 6.55 -7.41
CA GLY A 41 -5.47 7.05 -7.42
C GLY A 41 -4.69 6.55 -6.20
N ILE A 42 -3.41 6.31 -6.35
CA ILE A 42 -2.51 5.95 -5.25
C ILE A 42 -1.29 6.87 -5.28
N ILE A 43 -0.99 7.46 -4.13
CA ILE A 43 0.25 8.20 -3.89
C ILE A 43 1.22 7.25 -3.17
N GLY A 44 2.22 6.77 -3.90
CA GLY A 44 3.27 5.91 -3.38
C GLY A 44 4.66 6.54 -3.51
N THR A 45 5.64 5.98 -2.83
CA THR A 45 7.04 6.41 -2.88
C THR A 45 7.88 5.50 -3.78
N ASN A 46 9.13 5.87 -4.07
CA ASN A 46 10.06 5.02 -4.83
C ASN A 46 10.14 3.61 -4.26
N GLU A 47 10.01 3.51 -2.95
CA GLU A 47 10.16 2.27 -2.18
C GLU A 47 8.92 1.37 -2.25
N THR A 48 7.77 1.91 -2.73
CA THR A 48 6.48 1.22 -2.60
C THR A 48 5.68 1.12 -3.90
N VAL A 49 5.94 1.96 -4.89
CA VAL A 49 5.14 2.02 -6.13
C VAL A 49 5.02 0.70 -6.87
N GLU A 50 6.05 -0.14 -6.82
CA GLU A 50 6.05 -1.46 -7.46
C GLU A 50 5.07 -2.47 -6.83
N PHE A 51 4.67 -2.22 -5.58
CA PHE A 51 3.74 -3.10 -4.88
C PHE A 51 2.27 -2.80 -5.19
N TYR A 52 1.97 -1.68 -5.83
CA TYR A 52 0.60 -1.29 -6.15
C TYR A 52 0.21 -1.76 -7.54
N THR A 53 -0.72 -2.72 -7.61
CA THR A 53 -1.13 -3.39 -8.85
C THR A 53 -2.48 -2.92 -9.38
N HIS A 54 -3.25 -2.20 -8.57
CA HIS A 54 -4.57 -1.69 -8.93
C HIS A 54 -4.63 -0.18 -8.69
N GLY A 55 -5.33 0.51 -9.58
CA GLY A 55 -5.43 1.97 -9.54
C GLY A 55 -4.33 2.68 -10.32
N LEU A 56 -4.47 3.99 -10.40
CA LEU A 56 -3.51 4.89 -11.03
C LEU A 56 -2.44 5.29 -10.01
N VAL A 57 -1.25 4.73 -10.13
CA VAL A 57 -0.16 4.96 -9.17
C VAL A 57 0.69 6.15 -9.60
N LYS A 58 0.87 7.11 -8.71
CA LYS A 58 1.78 8.24 -8.87
C LYS A 58 2.92 8.17 -7.87
N ASN A 59 4.14 8.23 -8.38
CA ASN A 59 5.35 8.26 -7.58
C ASN A 59 5.62 9.69 -7.07
N ILE A 60 5.55 9.87 -5.76
CA ILE A 60 5.77 11.17 -5.12
C ILE A 60 7.25 11.49 -4.85
N GLY A 61 8.13 10.48 -4.85
CA GLY A 61 9.54 10.61 -4.56
C GLY A 61 10.04 9.58 -3.56
N SER A 62 11.21 9.82 -2.97
CA SER A 62 11.84 8.88 -2.02
C SER A 62 11.66 9.32 -0.57
N ARG A 63 11.42 8.36 0.31
CA ARG A 63 11.39 8.55 1.78
C ARG A 63 12.76 8.97 2.33
N GLU A 64 13.83 8.59 1.66
CA GLU A 64 15.18 9.02 2.02
C GLU A 64 15.46 10.50 1.64
N ASN A 65 14.67 11.04 0.71
CA ASN A 65 14.76 12.42 0.27
C ASN A 65 13.39 13.12 0.30
N GLU A 66 12.95 13.50 1.49
CA GLU A 66 11.65 14.14 1.73
C GLU A 66 11.44 15.44 0.92
N LYS A 67 12.52 16.10 0.48
CA LYS A 67 12.42 17.28 -0.38
C LYS A 67 11.78 16.96 -1.72
N THR A 68 11.99 15.76 -2.25
CA THR A 68 11.35 15.30 -3.49
C THR A 68 9.85 15.16 -3.31
N ILE A 69 9.42 14.58 -2.18
CA ILE A 69 8.02 14.42 -1.81
C ILE A 69 7.34 15.78 -1.67
N ALA A 70 7.95 16.68 -0.89
CA ALA A 70 7.40 18.03 -0.67
C ALA A 70 7.20 18.82 -1.97
N ARG A 71 8.12 18.64 -2.94
CA ARG A 71 8.07 19.30 -4.25
C ARG A 71 6.98 18.71 -5.16
N ASN A 72 6.80 17.40 -5.12
CA ASN A 72 5.91 16.69 -6.04
C ASN A 72 4.46 16.65 -5.58
N LEU A 73 4.18 16.77 -4.27
CA LEU A 73 2.85 16.60 -3.70
C LEU A 73 1.76 17.40 -4.44
N TYR A 74 2.00 18.70 -4.62
CA TYR A 74 1.01 19.57 -5.26
C TYR A 74 0.77 19.21 -6.74
N ARG A 75 1.84 18.86 -7.46
CA ARG A 75 1.77 18.45 -8.88
C ARG A 75 0.95 17.17 -9.02
N ILE A 76 1.21 16.16 -8.19
CA ILE A 76 0.52 14.87 -8.24
C ILE A 76 -0.98 15.02 -7.94
N LEU A 77 -1.35 15.83 -6.95
CA LEU A 77 -2.75 16.07 -6.63
C LEU A 77 -3.50 16.71 -7.82
N ARG A 78 -2.85 17.63 -8.55
CA ARG A 78 -3.43 18.21 -9.76
C ARG A 78 -3.55 17.22 -10.90
N GLU A 79 -2.54 16.37 -11.09
CA GLU A 79 -2.59 15.33 -12.11
C GLU A 79 -3.76 14.37 -11.90
N PHE A 80 -4.09 14.01 -10.64
CA PHE A 80 -5.27 13.20 -10.36
C PHE A 80 -6.59 13.89 -10.71
N ASP A 81 -6.66 15.22 -10.56
CA ASP A 81 -7.84 15.98 -10.96
C ASP A 81 -8.03 16.01 -12.50
N GLU A 82 -6.92 15.95 -13.25
CA GLU A 82 -6.93 15.90 -14.71
C GLU A 82 -7.29 14.50 -15.25
N GLU A 83 -7.03 13.45 -14.46
CA GLU A 83 -7.26 12.06 -14.83
C GLU A 83 -8.58 11.48 -14.27
N ASP A 84 -9.47 12.35 -13.79
CA ASP A 84 -10.84 12.03 -13.36
C ASP A 84 -10.92 10.93 -12.29
N VAL A 85 -9.92 10.91 -11.40
CA VAL A 85 -9.86 9.98 -10.26
C VAL A 85 -10.92 10.38 -9.24
N SER A 86 -11.63 9.39 -8.69
CA SER A 86 -12.71 9.62 -7.71
C SER A 86 -12.27 9.46 -6.27
N GLU A 87 -11.38 8.51 -6.00
CA GLU A 87 -10.80 8.27 -4.68
C GLU A 87 -9.28 8.20 -4.76
N ILE A 88 -8.58 8.80 -3.81
CA ILE A 88 -7.11 8.77 -3.70
C ILE A 88 -6.72 8.19 -2.35
N TYR A 89 -5.80 7.24 -2.35
CA TYR A 89 -5.16 6.71 -1.15
C TYR A 89 -3.70 7.13 -1.10
N SER A 90 -3.26 7.60 0.06
CA SER A 90 -1.87 8.01 0.28
C SER A 90 -1.28 7.28 1.47
N GLU A 91 -0.01 6.92 1.35
CA GLU A 91 0.82 6.57 2.48
C GLU A 91 0.97 7.76 3.44
N SER A 92 1.33 7.48 4.69
CA SER A 92 1.72 8.50 5.66
C SER A 92 3.24 8.78 5.61
N PHE A 93 3.65 9.92 6.13
CA PHE A 93 5.04 10.34 6.19
C PHE A 93 5.44 10.68 7.62
N ALA A 94 6.76 10.72 7.89
CA ALA A 94 7.28 11.06 9.21
C ALA A 94 6.80 12.45 9.68
N ILE A 95 6.53 12.59 10.99
CA ILE A 95 6.02 13.83 11.59
C ILE A 95 7.19 14.73 12.06
N GLN A 96 8.40 14.49 11.57
CA GLN A 96 9.61 15.26 11.95
C GLN A 96 10.16 16.02 10.75
N GLY A 97 10.75 17.18 11.00
CA GLY A 97 11.42 17.96 9.97
C GLY A 97 10.52 18.36 8.79
N ILE A 98 10.96 18.05 7.59
CA ILE A 98 10.22 18.32 6.33
C ILE A 98 8.97 17.44 6.23
N GLY A 99 9.02 16.22 6.77
CA GLY A 99 7.88 15.30 6.80
C GLY A 99 6.66 15.89 7.49
N ASN A 100 6.84 16.68 8.55
CA ASN A 100 5.75 17.40 9.21
C ASN A 100 5.06 18.40 8.25
N ALA A 101 5.83 19.12 7.45
CA ALA A 101 5.25 20.04 6.46
C ALA A 101 4.52 19.31 5.33
N ILE A 102 5.01 18.13 4.93
CA ILE A 102 4.35 17.24 3.95
C ILE A 102 3.02 16.77 4.53
N MET A 103 3.03 16.19 5.74
CA MET A 103 1.83 15.69 6.40
C MET A 103 0.78 16.78 6.62
N ASN A 104 1.18 17.96 7.09
CA ASN A 104 0.25 19.08 7.26
C ASN A 104 -0.46 19.50 5.95
N ARG A 105 0.24 19.41 4.81
CA ARG A 105 -0.34 19.72 3.50
C ARG A 105 -1.26 18.59 3.02
N LEU A 106 -0.81 17.35 3.20
CA LEU A 106 -1.56 16.16 2.83
C LEU A 106 -2.86 16.06 3.64
N GLU A 107 -2.80 16.31 4.96
CA GLU A 107 -3.97 16.35 5.84
C GLU A 107 -5.00 17.39 5.43
N LYS A 108 -4.53 18.58 5.08
CA LYS A 108 -5.43 19.64 4.60
C LYS A 108 -6.08 19.25 3.27
N ALA A 109 -5.31 18.63 2.36
CA ALA A 109 -5.83 18.12 1.10
C ALA A 109 -6.84 16.98 1.31
N ALA A 110 -6.63 16.13 2.33
CA ALA A 110 -7.50 15.03 2.70
C ALA A 110 -8.72 15.45 3.54
N GLY A 111 -8.86 16.74 3.88
CA GLY A 111 -9.91 17.17 4.82
C GLY A 111 -9.84 16.44 6.16
N HIS A 112 -8.62 16.11 6.61
CA HIS A 112 -8.33 15.33 7.81
C HIS A 112 -8.83 13.87 7.78
N CYS A 113 -9.12 13.32 6.60
CA CYS A 113 -9.53 11.93 6.46
C CYS A 113 -8.30 11.01 6.59
N ARG A 114 -8.21 10.32 7.73
CA ARG A 114 -7.18 9.35 8.04
C ARG A 114 -7.81 8.04 8.47
N ILE A 115 -7.20 6.92 8.10
CA ILE A 115 -7.58 5.59 8.54
C ILE A 115 -6.32 4.83 9.01
N PRO A 116 -6.36 4.20 10.18
CA PRO A 116 -5.28 3.34 10.60
C PRO A 116 -5.29 2.04 9.77
N ALA A 117 -4.15 1.68 9.20
CA ALA A 117 -3.98 0.44 8.43
C ALA A 117 -4.40 -0.80 9.25
N SER A 118 -4.19 -0.76 10.57
CA SER A 118 -4.54 -1.85 11.47
C SER A 118 -6.04 -2.20 11.52
N VAL A 119 -6.94 -1.27 11.18
CA VAL A 119 -8.38 -1.55 11.10
C VAL A 119 -8.67 -2.48 9.93
N LEU A 120 -8.03 -2.21 8.79
CA LEU A 120 -8.20 -3.01 7.57
C LEU A 120 -7.51 -4.36 7.67
N THR A 121 -6.39 -4.43 8.39
CA THR A 121 -5.66 -5.69 8.60
C THR A 121 -6.34 -6.62 9.62
N LYS A 122 -7.14 -6.09 10.54
CA LYS A 122 -7.85 -6.89 11.56
C LYS A 122 -9.14 -7.54 11.03
N GLU A 123 -9.81 -6.90 10.08
CA GLU A 123 -11.07 -7.42 9.53
C GLU A 123 -10.86 -8.52 8.48
N GLN A 124 -9.69 -8.59 7.88
CA GLN A 124 -9.38 -9.66 6.96
C GLN A 124 -8.87 -10.89 7.71
N LYS A 125 -9.71 -11.90 7.83
CA LYS A 125 -9.26 -13.28 7.99
C LYS A 125 -8.42 -13.63 6.77
N TYR A 126 -7.10 -13.45 6.89
CA TYR A 126 -6.17 -13.94 5.85
C TYR A 126 -6.47 -15.40 5.58
N ARG A 127 -6.80 -15.71 4.37
CA ARG A 127 -6.75 -17.09 3.92
C ARG A 127 -5.28 -17.44 3.78
N LYS A 128 -4.74 -18.07 4.79
CA LYS A 128 -3.35 -18.52 4.80
C LYS A 128 -3.27 -19.86 4.08
N ILE A 129 -2.47 -19.92 3.01
CA ILE A 129 -2.12 -21.16 2.34
C ILE A 129 -0.70 -21.52 2.74
N VAL A 130 -0.55 -22.68 3.36
CA VAL A 130 0.74 -23.21 3.76
C VAL A 130 1.01 -24.46 2.92
N PHE A 131 2.04 -24.43 2.10
CA PHE A 131 2.57 -25.60 1.42
C PHE A 131 3.50 -26.35 2.38
N VAL A 132 3.11 -27.56 2.77
CA VAL A 132 3.89 -28.38 3.67
C VAL A 132 4.58 -29.48 2.87
N SER A 133 5.89 -29.60 3.03
CA SER A 133 6.69 -30.67 2.44
C SER A 133 7.59 -31.30 3.51
N ASN A 134 8.14 -32.47 3.25
CA ASN A 134 9.00 -33.16 4.23
C ASN A 134 10.23 -32.34 4.62
N THR A 135 10.81 -31.61 3.66
CA THR A 135 12.07 -30.87 3.86
C THR A 135 11.95 -29.52 3.25
N ASP A 136 11.19 -28.71 3.22
CA ASP A 136 11.04 -27.36 2.62
C ASP A 136 12.24 -26.85 1.76
N THR A 137 12.90 -27.76 1.07
CA THR A 137 14.10 -27.44 0.26
C THR A 137 13.79 -27.22 -1.20
N CYS A 138 12.75 -27.84 -1.73
CA CYS A 138 12.44 -27.77 -3.16
C CYS A 138 10.92 -27.69 -3.44
N ARG A 139 10.17 -28.71 -3.06
CA ARG A 139 8.74 -28.84 -3.48
C ARG A 139 7.84 -27.79 -2.85
N GLY A 140 7.99 -27.49 -1.58
CA GLY A 140 7.20 -26.50 -0.86
C GLY A 140 7.45 -25.08 -1.40
N PRO A 141 8.71 -24.59 -1.44
CA PRO A 141 9.02 -23.28 -1.98
C PRO A 141 8.61 -23.10 -3.44
N VAL A 142 8.85 -24.10 -4.32
CA VAL A 142 8.45 -24.03 -5.73
C VAL A 142 6.93 -23.96 -5.88
N ALA A 143 6.18 -24.78 -5.14
CA ALA A 143 4.73 -24.75 -5.17
C ALA A 143 4.17 -23.41 -4.68
N ALA A 144 4.74 -22.86 -3.61
CA ALA A 144 4.37 -21.55 -3.08
C ALA A 144 4.63 -20.44 -4.11
N GLU A 145 5.76 -20.50 -4.80
CA GLU A 145 6.12 -19.51 -5.81
C GLU A 145 5.24 -19.59 -7.06
N ILE A 146 4.98 -20.79 -7.57
CA ILE A 146 4.04 -21.00 -8.68
C ILE A 146 2.66 -20.47 -8.31
N PHE A 147 2.19 -20.73 -7.11
CA PHE A 147 0.89 -20.25 -6.66
C PHE A 147 0.85 -18.73 -6.54
N ARG A 148 1.93 -18.07 -6.05
CA ARG A 148 2.04 -16.60 -6.04
C ARG A 148 1.93 -16.01 -7.44
N HIS A 149 2.55 -16.64 -8.42
CA HIS A 149 2.51 -16.17 -9.82
C HIS A 149 1.18 -16.45 -10.52
N GLN A 150 0.48 -17.51 -10.14
CA GLN A 150 -0.79 -17.90 -10.76
C GLN A 150 -2.02 -17.27 -10.07
N SER A 151 -1.93 -16.98 -8.78
CA SER A 151 -2.99 -16.31 -8.06
C SER A 151 -2.97 -14.81 -8.36
N LEU A 152 -3.75 -14.41 -9.34
CA LEU A 152 -4.00 -13.01 -9.66
C LEU A 152 -4.79 -12.29 -8.55
N ASP A 153 -5.44 -13.03 -7.67
CA ASP A 153 -6.16 -12.54 -6.51
C ASP A 153 -5.27 -12.61 -5.27
N GLN A 154 -4.80 -11.46 -4.82
CA GLN A 154 -3.85 -11.31 -3.71
C GLN A 154 -4.49 -11.48 -2.31
N GLU A 155 -5.52 -12.29 -2.19
CA GLU A 155 -6.22 -12.55 -0.93
C GLU A 155 -5.53 -13.59 -0.03
N TYR A 156 -4.36 -14.11 -0.45
CA TYR A 156 -3.72 -15.22 0.24
C TYR A 156 -2.34 -14.83 0.76
N TRP A 157 -2.11 -15.14 2.04
CA TRP A 157 -0.75 -15.21 2.58
C TRP A 157 -0.19 -16.59 2.28
N ILE A 158 0.89 -16.67 1.50
CA ILE A 158 1.45 -17.93 1.02
C ILE A 158 2.79 -18.17 1.71
N GLU A 159 2.88 -19.26 2.44
CA GLU A 159 4.11 -19.76 3.06
C GLU A 159 4.41 -21.18 2.61
N SER A 160 5.68 -21.56 2.62
CA SER A 160 6.10 -22.96 2.61
C SER A 160 6.76 -23.32 3.94
N LYS A 161 6.56 -24.55 4.38
CA LYS A 161 7.18 -25.09 5.61
C LYS A 161 7.59 -26.54 5.42
N GLY A 162 8.81 -26.86 5.86
CA GLY A 162 9.27 -28.23 5.97
C GLY A 162 8.88 -28.85 7.31
N MET A 163 8.49 -30.10 7.30
CA MET A 163 8.42 -30.93 8.49
C MET A 163 9.80 -31.56 8.72
N VAL A 164 10.61 -30.97 9.56
CA VAL A 164 11.85 -31.58 9.99
C VAL A 164 11.50 -32.59 11.09
N VAL A 165 11.47 -33.84 10.75
CA VAL A 165 11.47 -34.89 11.75
C VAL A 165 12.93 -35.09 12.18
N LEU A 166 13.32 -34.49 13.29
CA LEU A 166 14.56 -34.81 13.93
C LEU A 166 14.37 -36.22 14.56
N PHE A 167 14.85 -37.23 13.86
CA PHE A 167 15.05 -38.54 14.52
C PHE A 167 16.23 -38.35 15.42
N PRO A 168 16.12 -38.68 16.72
CA PRO A 168 17.29 -38.78 17.56
C PRO A 168 18.18 -39.89 16.96
N GLU A 169 19.43 -39.56 16.72
CA GLU A 169 20.41 -40.57 16.35
C GLU A 169 20.52 -41.65 17.44
N PRO A 170 20.75 -42.92 17.04
CA PRO A 170 20.81 -44.02 17.99
C PRO A 170 22.00 -43.96 18.96
#